data_52bfa7c48f5a0988b916b9caafe18486
#
_entry.id   52bfa7c48f5a0988b916b9caafe18486
#
_cell.length_a   1.000
_cell.length_b   1.000
_cell.length_c   1.000
_cell.angle_alpha   90.00
_cell.angle_beta   90.00
_cell.angle_gamma   90.00
#
_symmetry.space_group_name_H-M   'P 1'
#
loop_
_entity.id
_entity.type
_entity.pdbx_description
1 polymer ?
#
loop_
_entity_poly.entity_id
_entity_poly.type
_entity_poly.pdbx_seq_one_letter_code
_entity_poly.pdbx_strand_id
1 'polypeptide(L)'
;MNKKLIALPAAFITFAVFLSFTFVKGWQSKFVNLSKDSSLSYTADEKGNIIPDFSRVGYYGGDRSIPHVDVVKTVSPSENAQQQIQAAIDQVSKRTPDKNGFRGTIVLKKGTYKIPGSIHVNASGVVLRGEGDGENDTKLVATCKKQDALVVVSGSGSIKEVQNTRVKITDDYVPVGSFSFSVTDANNFEQGDKIIVYRPGTDNWIHDLKMDQIVERKGTKQWQAAEYNFSFERVITKIEGNKVFIDNPVVMPMETKYGGGEIYKYSFDGRISDVGVENLYFDSEYETDTSENHSWTAIEFNKIENGWIRNVTAKHFAYSCVNLENWARNISVLNSNCFDHKSVITGGRRYSFNNNGQLNLFMNCHATDGRHDFVTGARVHGPNVFVNCTAKKTHADIGPHHRWSMGTLYDNIVTDGEINVQDRGNMGSGHGWVGTTQVVWNCTVRRAAVQNPYVSGNNYCIGLKGEKRPGVFKDRFDGVWEGQNKEGLQPQSLYEAQLKARKKKS
;
A
#
# COMPACT_ATOMS: atom_id res chain seq x y z
N MET A 1 -33.82 -14.09 -82.73
CA MET A 1 -33.05 -12.98 -82.23
C MET A 1 -32.38 -13.39 -80.91
N ASN A 2 -31.12 -13.75 -81.02
CA ASN A 2 -30.35 -14.22 -79.86
C ASN A 2 -29.64 -13.04 -79.19
N LYS A 3 -29.96 -12.74 -77.88
CA LYS A 3 -29.22 -11.80 -77.03
C LYS A 3 -28.14 -12.57 -76.26
N LYS A 4 -26.90 -12.30 -76.60
CA LYS A 4 -25.73 -12.77 -75.86
C LYS A 4 -25.56 -11.89 -74.56
N LEU A 5 -25.60 -12.50 -73.43
CA LEU A 5 -25.16 -11.87 -72.15
C LEU A 5 -23.61 -11.94 -72.16
N ILE A 6 -22.97 -10.79 -71.96
CA ILE A 6 -21.57 -10.65 -71.64
C ILE A 6 -21.40 -10.62 -70.11
N ALA A 7 -20.76 -11.62 -69.53
CA ALA A 7 -20.38 -11.64 -68.14
C ALA A 7 -19.00 -10.93 -67.95
N LEU A 8 -18.97 -9.87 -67.16
CA LEU A 8 -17.71 -9.29 -66.69
C LEU A 8 -17.22 -10.06 -65.47
N PRO A 9 -15.92 -10.38 -65.37
CA PRO A 9 -15.35 -10.96 -64.16
C PRO A 9 -15.13 -9.87 -63.12
N ALA A 10 -15.72 -10.03 -61.91
CA ALA A 10 -15.41 -9.23 -60.77
C ALA A 10 -14.06 -9.65 -60.18
N ALA A 11 -13.06 -8.79 -60.26
CA ALA A 11 -11.77 -9.00 -59.62
C ALA A 11 -11.91 -8.63 -58.14
N PHE A 12 -11.87 -9.62 -57.24
CA PHE A 12 -11.71 -9.43 -55.81
C PHE A 12 -10.26 -9.04 -55.49
N ILE A 13 -10.01 -7.76 -55.16
CA ILE A 13 -8.73 -7.32 -54.59
C ILE A 13 -8.76 -7.58 -53.12
N THR A 14 -8.12 -8.64 -52.65
CA THR A 14 -7.86 -8.92 -51.23
C THR A 14 -6.74 -8.00 -50.75
N PHE A 15 -7.10 -6.99 -49.96
CA PHE A 15 -6.13 -6.17 -49.22
C PHE A 15 -5.64 -6.98 -48.03
N ALA A 16 -4.44 -7.56 -48.15
CA ALA A 16 -3.73 -8.16 -47.03
C ALA A 16 -3.15 -7.01 -46.15
N VAL A 17 -3.80 -6.69 -45.04
CA VAL A 17 -3.23 -5.80 -44.03
C VAL A 17 -2.13 -6.56 -43.29
N PHE A 18 -0.88 -6.32 -43.66
CA PHE A 18 0.27 -6.76 -42.90
C PHE A 18 0.35 -5.92 -41.62
N LEU A 19 -0.18 -6.42 -40.51
CA LEU A 19 0.15 -5.91 -39.18
C LEU A 19 1.61 -6.27 -38.86
N SER A 20 2.53 -5.36 -39.14
CA SER A 20 3.91 -5.49 -38.69
C SER A 20 3.95 -5.33 -37.16
N PHE A 21 3.98 -6.44 -36.44
CA PHE A 21 4.35 -6.44 -35.05
C PHE A 21 5.84 -6.09 -34.94
N THR A 22 6.14 -4.83 -34.69
CA THR A 22 7.48 -4.44 -34.23
C THR A 22 7.67 -5.00 -32.83
N PHE A 23 8.45 -6.08 -32.74
CA PHE A 23 8.92 -6.55 -31.43
C PHE A 23 9.81 -5.46 -30.82
N VAL A 24 9.28 -4.71 -29.89
CA VAL A 24 10.09 -3.80 -29.07
C VAL A 24 11.08 -4.67 -28.32
N LYS A 25 12.35 -4.56 -28.65
CA LYS A 25 13.42 -5.26 -27.93
C LYS A 25 13.40 -4.77 -26.47
N GLY A 26 13.03 -5.65 -25.53
CA GLY A 26 12.98 -5.32 -24.12
C GLY A 26 14.34 -4.84 -23.61
N TRP A 27 14.31 -3.95 -22.61
CA TRP A 27 15.49 -3.50 -21.89
C TRP A 27 15.35 -3.79 -20.41
N GLN A 28 16.45 -3.85 -19.70
CA GLN A 28 16.48 -4.08 -18.25
C GLN A 28 17.11 -2.88 -17.56
N SER A 29 16.66 -2.66 -16.32
CA SER A 29 17.27 -1.66 -15.45
C SER A 29 18.68 -2.09 -15.07
N LYS A 30 19.59 -1.12 -14.92
CA LYS A 30 20.90 -1.38 -14.34
C LYS A 30 20.86 -1.78 -12.87
N PHE A 31 19.75 -1.50 -12.18
CA PHE A 31 19.59 -1.80 -10.74
C PHE A 31 18.95 -3.17 -10.48
N VAL A 32 18.11 -3.66 -11.38
CA VAL A 32 17.43 -4.96 -11.24
C VAL A 32 17.44 -5.67 -12.57
N ASN A 33 18.07 -6.82 -12.63
CA ASN A 33 18.18 -7.64 -13.82
C ASN A 33 17.41 -8.94 -13.66
N LEU A 34 16.58 -9.27 -14.66
CA LEU A 34 15.84 -10.52 -14.75
C LEU A 34 16.61 -11.47 -15.69
N SER A 35 17.09 -12.58 -15.18
CA SER A 35 17.76 -13.62 -15.95
C SER A 35 16.75 -14.53 -16.67
N LYS A 36 17.24 -15.34 -17.62
CA LYS A 36 16.40 -16.27 -18.41
C LYS A 36 15.66 -17.31 -17.56
N ASP A 37 16.25 -17.72 -16.44
CA ASP A 37 15.65 -18.64 -15.47
C ASP A 37 14.64 -17.95 -14.52
N SER A 38 14.36 -16.67 -14.75
CA SER A 38 13.50 -15.83 -13.91
C SER A 38 14.08 -15.52 -12.53
N SER A 39 15.37 -15.69 -12.31
CA SER A 39 16.04 -15.17 -11.11
C SER A 39 16.29 -13.67 -11.25
N LEU A 40 16.35 -12.96 -10.13
CA LEU A 40 16.65 -11.54 -10.07
C LEU A 40 18.02 -11.31 -9.44
N SER A 41 18.78 -10.41 -10.03
CA SER A 41 20.01 -9.87 -9.45
C SER A 41 19.89 -8.35 -9.29
N TYR A 42 20.55 -7.84 -8.25
CA TYR A 42 20.47 -6.44 -7.85
C TYR A 42 21.85 -5.81 -7.89
N THR A 43 21.96 -4.59 -8.40
CA THR A 43 23.19 -3.81 -8.36
C THR A 43 23.14 -2.85 -7.18
N ALA A 44 24.12 -2.96 -6.29
CA ALA A 44 24.26 -2.08 -5.15
C ALA A 44 24.86 -0.73 -5.56
N ASP A 45 24.50 0.32 -4.81
CA ASP A 45 25.23 1.58 -4.84
C ASP A 45 26.56 1.49 -4.05
N GLU A 46 27.29 2.60 -3.98
CA GLU A 46 28.60 2.68 -3.29
C GLU A 46 28.54 2.34 -1.78
N LYS A 47 27.35 2.47 -1.17
CA LYS A 47 27.10 2.13 0.24
C LYS A 47 26.49 0.75 0.44
N GLY A 48 26.30 -0.01 -0.65
CA GLY A 48 25.69 -1.34 -0.60
C GLY A 48 24.17 -1.35 -0.64
N ASN A 49 23.49 -0.20 -0.82
CA ASN A 49 22.05 -0.17 -0.94
C ASN A 49 21.60 -0.73 -2.29
N ILE A 50 20.54 -1.53 -2.24
CA ILE A 50 19.88 -2.08 -3.43
C ILE A 50 18.38 -1.71 -3.40
N ILE A 51 17.71 -1.79 -4.53
CA ILE A 51 16.24 -1.78 -4.56
C ILE A 51 15.74 -2.98 -3.73
N PRO A 52 14.92 -2.77 -2.68
CA PRO A 52 14.54 -3.86 -1.79
C PRO A 52 13.59 -4.86 -2.43
N ASP A 53 13.51 -6.03 -1.84
CA ASP A 53 12.49 -7.03 -2.17
C ASP A 53 11.14 -6.63 -1.55
N PHE A 54 10.15 -6.40 -2.39
CA PHE A 54 8.78 -6.05 -2.02
C PHE A 54 7.82 -7.25 -2.01
N SER A 55 8.32 -8.46 -2.26
CA SER A 55 7.45 -9.63 -2.51
C SER A 55 6.72 -10.15 -1.26
N ARG A 56 7.12 -9.74 -0.05
CA ARG A 56 6.57 -10.26 1.22
C ARG A 56 5.56 -9.32 1.86
N VAL A 57 4.66 -8.77 1.04
CA VAL A 57 3.57 -7.89 1.48
C VAL A 57 2.21 -8.56 1.27
N GLY A 58 1.18 -8.01 1.90
CA GLY A 58 -0.18 -8.53 1.83
C GLY A 58 -0.41 -9.73 2.74
N TYR A 59 -1.53 -10.40 2.56
CA TYR A 59 -1.99 -11.51 3.39
C TYR A 59 -0.92 -12.60 3.53
N TYR A 60 -0.46 -12.83 4.77
CA TYR A 60 0.68 -13.70 5.10
C TYR A 60 1.93 -13.48 4.22
N GLY A 61 2.20 -12.22 3.82
CA GLY A 61 3.34 -11.91 2.96
C GLY A 61 3.29 -12.58 1.58
N GLY A 62 2.10 -12.94 1.09
CA GLY A 62 1.91 -13.67 -0.16
C GLY A 62 2.25 -15.16 -0.12
N ASP A 63 2.56 -15.72 1.05
CA ASP A 63 2.88 -17.15 1.22
C ASP A 63 1.62 -18.03 1.30
N ARG A 64 0.48 -17.42 1.67
CA ARG A 64 -0.81 -18.10 1.70
C ARG A 64 -1.79 -17.44 0.75
N SER A 65 -2.60 -18.25 0.06
CA SER A 65 -3.75 -17.75 -0.68
C SER A 65 -4.84 -17.30 0.28
N ILE A 66 -5.58 -16.24 -0.08
CA ILE A 66 -6.78 -15.84 0.66
C ILE A 66 -7.80 -17.00 0.58
N PRO A 67 -8.25 -17.57 1.71
CA PRO A 67 -9.09 -18.75 1.71
C PRO A 67 -10.54 -18.42 1.33
N HIS A 68 -11.27 -19.47 0.94
CA HIS A 68 -12.72 -19.44 0.97
C HIS A 68 -13.17 -19.96 2.34
N VAL A 69 -13.77 -19.06 3.14
CA VAL A 69 -14.24 -19.39 4.50
C VAL A 69 -15.71 -19.75 4.46
N ASP A 70 -16.08 -20.83 5.15
CA ASP A 70 -17.44 -21.39 5.17
C ASP A 70 -18.47 -20.39 5.72
N VAL A 71 -19.66 -20.42 5.13
CA VAL A 71 -20.80 -19.59 5.54
C VAL A 71 -21.46 -20.19 6.79
N VAL A 72 -21.54 -19.40 7.84
CA VAL A 72 -22.15 -19.82 9.12
C VAL A 72 -23.36 -18.98 9.50
N LYS A 73 -23.54 -17.84 8.85
CA LYS A 73 -24.68 -16.95 9.05
C LYS A 73 -25.05 -16.23 7.77
N THR A 74 -26.33 -15.97 7.59
CA THR A 74 -26.88 -15.21 6.47
C THR A 74 -27.78 -14.12 7.02
N VAL A 75 -27.68 -12.91 6.44
CA VAL A 75 -28.50 -11.74 6.77
C VAL A 75 -29.16 -11.25 5.48
N SER A 76 -30.47 -11.00 5.52
CA SER A 76 -31.22 -10.42 4.41
C SER A 76 -31.49 -8.92 4.65
N PRO A 77 -31.74 -8.11 3.62
CA PRO A 77 -32.11 -6.71 3.78
C PRO A 77 -33.34 -6.53 4.68
N SER A 78 -33.28 -5.53 5.55
CA SER A 78 -34.37 -5.19 6.47
C SER A 78 -34.26 -3.71 6.92
N GLU A 79 -35.31 -3.19 7.54
CA GLU A 79 -35.30 -1.85 8.13
C GLU A 79 -34.28 -1.70 9.28
N ASN A 80 -34.02 -2.79 10.02
CA ASN A 80 -33.05 -2.85 11.13
C ASN A 80 -31.72 -3.47 10.68
N ALA A 81 -31.27 -3.19 9.45
CA ALA A 81 -30.13 -3.84 8.82
C ALA A 81 -28.82 -3.74 9.67
N GLN A 82 -28.50 -2.57 10.21
CA GLN A 82 -27.30 -2.39 11.02
C GLN A 82 -27.29 -3.32 12.24
N GLN A 83 -28.39 -3.34 13.01
CA GLN A 83 -28.51 -4.15 14.21
C GLN A 83 -28.42 -5.65 13.89
N GLN A 84 -29.03 -6.08 12.79
CA GLN A 84 -29.00 -7.49 12.37
C GLN A 84 -27.60 -7.91 11.90
N ILE A 85 -26.90 -7.06 11.14
CA ILE A 85 -25.53 -7.33 10.72
C ILE A 85 -24.61 -7.37 11.94
N GLN A 86 -24.70 -6.39 12.86
CA GLN A 86 -23.89 -6.36 14.06
C GLN A 86 -24.14 -7.57 14.95
N ALA A 87 -25.42 -7.93 15.19
CA ALA A 87 -25.78 -9.13 15.95
C ALA A 87 -25.23 -10.43 15.33
N ALA A 88 -25.24 -10.54 13.99
CA ALA A 88 -24.64 -11.65 13.29
C ALA A 88 -23.12 -11.70 13.48
N ILE A 89 -22.42 -10.57 13.37
CA ILE A 89 -20.99 -10.47 13.63
C ILE A 89 -20.68 -10.86 15.07
N ASP A 90 -21.42 -10.33 16.06
CA ASP A 90 -21.22 -10.62 17.48
C ASP A 90 -21.45 -12.12 17.80
N GLN A 91 -22.44 -12.74 17.15
CA GLN A 91 -22.70 -14.17 17.28
C GLN A 91 -21.56 -15.01 16.69
N VAL A 92 -21.09 -14.66 15.48
CA VAL A 92 -19.98 -15.39 14.84
C VAL A 92 -18.68 -15.17 15.59
N SER A 93 -18.45 -13.98 16.13
CA SER A 93 -17.25 -13.64 16.92
C SER A 93 -17.10 -14.49 18.19
N LYS A 94 -18.20 -15.04 18.72
CA LYS A 94 -18.19 -15.93 19.91
C LYS A 94 -17.97 -17.42 19.57
N ARG A 95 -17.96 -17.79 18.28
CA ARG A 95 -17.72 -19.18 17.88
C ARG A 95 -16.27 -19.57 18.17
N THR A 96 -16.05 -20.84 18.49
CA THR A 96 -14.71 -21.43 18.50
C THR A 96 -14.14 -21.39 17.08
N PRO A 97 -12.91 -20.88 16.88
CA PRO A 97 -12.26 -20.93 15.56
C PRO A 97 -12.08 -22.37 15.08
N ASP A 98 -12.13 -22.57 13.78
CA ASP A 98 -11.71 -23.83 13.17
C ASP A 98 -10.19 -24.05 13.27
N LYS A 99 -9.69 -25.15 12.74
CA LYS A 99 -8.25 -25.48 12.73
C LYS A 99 -7.36 -24.48 11.98
N ASN A 100 -7.95 -23.61 11.15
CA ASN A 100 -7.27 -22.58 10.39
C ASN A 100 -7.41 -21.19 11.02
N GLY A 101 -8.10 -21.07 12.17
CA GLY A 101 -8.31 -19.82 12.89
C GLY A 101 -9.59 -19.07 12.50
N PHE A 102 -10.44 -19.62 11.62
CA PHE A 102 -11.65 -18.94 11.16
C PHE A 102 -12.88 -19.27 12.03
N ARG A 103 -13.66 -18.25 12.33
CA ARG A 103 -14.94 -18.35 13.03
C ARG A 103 -16.12 -18.51 12.06
N GLY A 104 -15.94 -18.07 10.83
CA GLY A 104 -16.87 -18.25 9.72
C GLY A 104 -17.23 -16.97 8.99
N THR A 105 -17.97 -17.14 7.90
CA THR A 105 -18.46 -16.05 7.06
C THR A 105 -19.90 -15.68 7.40
N ILE A 106 -20.15 -14.36 7.50
CA ILE A 106 -21.48 -13.77 7.46
C ILE A 106 -21.73 -13.35 6.02
N VAL A 107 -22.75 -13.97 5.37
CA VAL A 107 -23.18 -13.55 4.03
C VAL A 107 -24.33 -12.57 4.15
N LEU A 108 -24.16 -11.40 3.53
CA LEU A 108 -25.22 -10.44 3.29
C LEU A 108 -25.84 -10.74 1.93
N LYS A 109 -27.14 -11.06 1.92
CA LYS A 109 -27.88 -11.35 0.69
C LYS A 109 -27.97 -10.11 -0.20
N LYS A 110 -28.14 -10.33 -1.50
CA LYS A 110 -28.38 -9.27 -2.47
C LYS A 110 -29.52 -8.33 -2.02
N GLY A 111 -29.26 -7.04 -2.16
CA GLY A 111 -30.21 -5.97 -1.82
C GLY A 111 -29.55 -4.83 -1.07
N THR A 112 -30.33 -3.84 -0.66
CA THR A 112 -29.85 -2.60 -0.04
C THR A 112 -30.03 -2.62 1.47
N TYR A 113 -28.96 -2.28 2.19
CA TYR A 113 -28.88 -2.19 3.65
C TYR A 113 -28.58 -0.74 4.04
N LYS A 114 -29.53 -0.08 4.70
CA LYS A 114 -29.33 1.28 5.26
C LYS A 114 -28.64 1.19 6.60
N ILE A 115 -27.52 1.88 6.75
CA ILE A 115 -26.64 1.82 7.93
C ILE A 115 -26.50 3.22 8.50
N PRO A 116 -27.24 3.56 9.58
CA PRO A 116 -27.20 4.88 10.20
C PRO A 116 -25.97 5.13 11.11
N GLY A 117 -25.11 4.15 11.30
CA GLY A 117 -23.87 4.23 12.09
C GLY A 117 -22.75 3.41 11.48
N SER A 118 -21.92 2.81 12.31
CA SER A 118 -20.81 1.93 11.89
C SER A 118 -21.11 0.46 12.18
N ILE A 119 -20.53 -0.42 11.38
CA ILE A 119 -20.47 -1.88 11.61
C ILE A 119 -19.08 -2.19 12.12
N HIS A 120 -18.95 -2.94 13.21
CA HIS A 120 -17.69 -3.26 13.87
C HIS A 120 -17.37 -4.75 13.82
N VAL A 121 -16.14 -5.09 13.40
CA VAL A 121 -15.58 -6.45 13.48
C VAL A 121 -14.35 -6.39 14.37
N ASN A 122 -14.48 -6.93 15.59
CA ASN A 122 -13.45 -6.84 16.64
C ASN A 122 -12.86 -8.21 17.03
N ALA A 123 -13.09 -9.24 16.21
CA ALA A 123 -12.62 -10.60 16.48
C ALA A 123 -11.90 -11.19 15.26
N SER A 124 -10.84 -11.97 15.51
CA SER A 124 -10.13 -12.72 14.48
C SER A 124 -11.03 -13.77 13.81
N GLY A 125 -10.71 -14.10 12.55
CA GLY A 125 -11.34 -15.20 11.83
C GLY A 125 -12.76 -14.94 11.36
N VAL A 126 -13.21 -13.70 11.28
CA VAL A 126 -14.56 -13.30 10.82
C VAL A 126 -14.50 -12.76 9.41
N VAL A 127 -15.36 -13.23 8.53
CA VAL A 127 -15.48 -12.73 7.16
C VAL A 127 -16.86 -12.12 6.92
N LEU A 128 -16.90 -10.87 6.47
CA LEU A 128 -18.11 -10.21 5.99
C LEU A 128 -18.12 -10.26 4.46
N ARG A 129 -19.10 -10.96 3.89
CA ARG A 129 -19.19 -11.21 2.44
C ARG A 129 -20.56 -10.84 1.91
N GLY A 130 -20.60 -10.14 0.78
CA GLY A 130 -21.79 -9.92 -0.02
C GLY A 130 -21.93 -10.96 -1.15
N GLU A 131 -22.98 -10.80 -1.94
CA GLU A 131 -23.23 -11.63 -3.14
C GLU A 131 -22.81 -10.92 -4.44
N GLY A 132 -22.01 -9.83 -4.34
CA GLY A 132 -21.44 -9.07 -5.44
C GLY A 132 -21.16 -7.63 -5.04
N ASP A 133 -20.29 -6.98 -5.81
CA ASP A 133 -19.84 -5.59 -5.60
C ASP A 133 -20.38 -4.61 -6.67
N GLY A 134 -21.37 -5.04 -7.43
CA GLY A 134 -22.14 -4.17 -8.34
C GLY A 134 -23.20 -3.35 -7.61
N GLU A 135 -23.60 -2.23 -8.19
CA GLU A 135 -24.58 -1.32 -7.59
C GLU A 135 -25.92 -1.97 -7.27
N ASN A 136 -26.30 -3.00 -8.03
CA ASN A 136 -27.55 -3.75 -7.85
C ASN A 136 -27.35 -5.08 -7.08
N ASP A 137 -26.16 -5.33 -6.53
CA ASP A 137 -25.87 -6.55 -5.76
C ASP A 137 -26.07 -6.32 -4.25
N THR A 138 -25.08 -6.62 -3.43
CA THR A 138 -25.16 -6.38 -1.97
C THR A 138 -24.64 -4.97 -1.66
N LYS A 139 -25.55 -4.05 -1.40
CA LYS A 139 -25.26 -2.63 -1.22
C LYS A 139 -25.47 -2.16 0.22
N LEU A 140 -24.39 -1.69 0.86
CA LEU A 140 -24.43 -1.02 2.16
C LEU A 140 -24.43 0.51 1.93
N VAL A 141 -25.47 1.19 2.41
CA VAL A 141 -25.63 2.64 2.28
C VAL A 141 -25.47 3.29 3.64
N ALA A 142 -24.40 4.04 3.83
CA ALA A 142 -24.22 4.88 5.00
C ALA A 142 -25.21 6.05 4.96
N THR A 143 -26.05 6.15 5.98
CA THR A 143 -27.05 7.23 6.13
C THR A 143 -26.72 8.17 7.29
N CYS A 144 -25.56 7.97 7.95
CA CYS A 144 -25.10 8.81 9.06
C CYS A 144 -24.79 10.24 8.60
N LYS A 145 -25.02 11.20 9.49
CA LYS A 145 -24.63 12.61 9.32
C LYS A 145 -23.35 12.96 10.08
N LYS A 146 -22.39 12.00 10.12
CA LYS A 146 -21.11 12.11 10.83
C LYS A 146 -19.97 11.63 9.95
N GLN A 147 -18.77 12.09 10.27
CA GLN A 147 -17.52 11.71 9.60
C GLN A 147 -16.97 10.35 10.10
N ASP A 148 -17.84 9.36 10.24
CA ASP A 148 -17.49 8.02 10.72
C ASP A 148 -17.17 7.07 9.55
N ALA A 149 -16.44 5.99 9.82
CA ALA A 149 -16.26 4.90 8.88
C ALA A 149 -17.48 3.95 8.91
N LEU A 150 -17.88 3.44 7.73
CA LEU A 150 -19.06 2.55 7.63
C LEU A 150 -18.75 1.14 8.16
N VAL A 151 -17.61 0.56 7.79
CA VAL A 151 -17.14 -0.73 8.33
C VAL A 151 -15.79 -0.51 9.00
N VAL A 152 -15.72 -0.83 10.29
CA VAL A 152 -14.52 -0.73 11.12
C VAL A 152 -14.08 -2.13 11.55
N VAL A 153 -12.90 -2.53 11.11
CA VAL A 153 -12.24 -3.76 11.55
C VAL A 153 -11.08 -3.38 12.44
N SER A 154 -11.21 -3.61 13.74
CA SER A 154 -10.19 -3.15 14.69
C SER A 154 -10.04 -4.08 15.88
N GLY A 155 -8.80 -4.48 16.13
CA GLY A 155 -8.41 -5.05 17.43
C GLY A 155 -8.28 -3.99 18.53
N SER A 156 -7.63 -4.37 19.60
CA SER A 156 -7.36 -3.52 20.76
C SER A 156 -5.87 -3.52 21.13
N GLY A 157 -5.48 -2.84 22.19
CA GLY A 157 -4.12 -2.84 22.70
C GLY A 157 -3.13 -2.04 21.86
N SER A 158 -1.85 -2.33 22.07
CA SER A 158 -0.71 -1.69 21.40
C SER A 158 0.53 -2.58 21.52
N ILE A 159 1.59 -2.26 20.77
CA ILE A 159 2.90 -2.89 20.90
C ILE A 159 3.43 -2.65 22.33
N LYS A 160 3.92 -3.72 22.94
CA LYS A 160 4.63 -3.72 24.23
C LYS A 160 5.98 -4.40 24.06
N GLU A 161 7.04 -3.71 24.44
CA GLU A 161 8.38 -4.29 24.47
C GLU A 161 8.47 -5.39 25.53
N VAL A 162 9.08 -6.51 25.18
CA VAL A 162 9.43 -7.56 26.15
C VAL A 162 10.69 -7.12 26.88
N GLN A 163 10.59 -6.97 28.18
CA GLN A 163 11.68 -6.47 29.03
C GLN A 163 12.97 -7.27 28.89
N ASN A 164 14.11 -6.61 28.94
CA ASN A 164 15.45 -7.17 28.88
C ASN A 164 15.79 -7.90 27.56
N THR A 165 15.10 -7.57 26.48
CA THR A 165 15.42 -8.14 25.14
C THR A 165 16.02 -7.12 24.18
N ARG A 166 16.11 -5.84 24.56
CA ARG A 166 16.65 -4.78 23.68
C ARG A 166 18.16 -4.88 23.58
N VAL A 167 18.65 -4.97 22.34
CA VAL A 167 20.08 -5.00 22.00
C VAL A 167 20.39 -4.07 20.84
N LYS A 168 21.63 -3.57 20.78
CA LYS A 168 22.09 -2.68 19.71
C LYS A 168 22.50 -3.47 18.48
N ILE A 169 22.24 -2.91 17.29
CA ILE A 169 22.85 -3.31 16.03
C ILE A 169 24.28 -2.77 16.03
N THR A 170 25.26 -3.62 15.67
CA THR A 170 26.69 -3.30 15.74
C THR A 170 27.33 -2.90 14.42
N ASP A 171 26.60 -3.10 13.30
CA ASP A 171 27.08 -2.67 11.99
C ASP A 171 27.09 -1.14 11.92
N ASP A 172 28.17 -0.54 11.44
CA ASP A 172 28.27 0.92 11.25
C ASP A 172 27.24 1.46 10.24
N TYR A 173 26.92 0.63 9.27
CA TYR A 173 25.95 0.89 8.23
C TYR A 173 25.21 -0.38 7.84
N VAL A 174 23.89 -0.41 8.04
CA VAL A 174 23.03 -1.46 7.49
C VAL A 174 22.35 -0.92 6.23
N PRO A 175 22.70 -1.42 5.04
CA PRO A 175 22.18 -0.88 3.79
C PRO A 175 20.71 -1.25 3.55
N VAL A 176 20.04 -0.42 2.75
CA VAL A 176 18.71 -0.74 2.21
C VAL A 176 18.77 -2.03 1.39
N GLY A 177 17.77 -2.90 1.57
CA GLY A 177 17.70 -4.20 0.91
C GLY A 177 18.33 -5.34 1.72
N SER A 178 19.03 -5.04 2.84
CA SER A 178 19.59 -6.09 3.73
C SER A 178 18.49 -6.88 4.41
N PHE A 179 18.69 -8.21 4.47
CA PHE A 179 17.88 -9.14 5.25
C PHE A 179 18.57 -9.59 6.54
N SER A 180 19.70 -8.99 6.90
CA SER A 180 20.43 -9.34 8.11
C SER A 180 21.29 -8.17 8.60
N PHE A 181 21.61 -8.22 9.86
CA PHE A 181 22.54 -7.33 10.57
C PHE A 181 23.12 -8.04 11.79
N SER A 182 24.20 -7.52 12.33
CA SER A 182 24.84 -8.03 13.55
C SER A 182 24.32 -7.26 14.77
N VAL A 183 24.20 -7.93 15.91
CA VAL A 183 23.78 -7.34 17.18
C VAL A 183 24.81 -7.59 18.27
N THR A 184 24.75 -6.83 19.36
CA THR A 184 25.68 -6.99 20.50
C THR A 184 25.56 -8.36 21.17
N ASP A 185 24.36 -8.91 21.27
CA ASP A 185 24.05 -10.21 21.86
C ASP A 185 22.74 -10.77 21.28
N ALA A 186 22.79 -11.95 20.68
CA ALA A 186 21.63 -12.63 20.12
C ALA A 186 21.10 -13.78 21.01
N ASN A 187 21.65 -14.02 22.21
CA ASN A 187 21.33 -15.19 23.03
C ASN A 187 19.85 -15.24 23.48
N ASN A 188 19.18 -14.08 23.59
CA ASN A 188 17.78 -13.98 23.99
C ASN A 188 16.79 -14.12 22.82
N PHE A 189 17.27 -14.41 21.60
CA PHE A 189 16.45 -14.50 20.39
C PHE A 189 16.49 -15.89 19.79
N GLU A 190 15.39 -16.26 19.12
CA GLU A 190 15.28 -17.49 18.36
C GLU A 190 14.53 -17.29 17.03
N GLN A 191 14.67 -18.26 16.14
CA GLN A 191 13.91 -18.26 14.89
C GLN A 191 12.40 -18.26 15.18
N GLY A 192 11.65 -17.39 14.50
CA GLY A 192 10.22 -17.19 14.69
C GLY A 192 9.86 -16.07 15.63
N ASP A 193 10.81 -15.51 16.38
CA ASP A 193 10.55 -14.37 17.25
C ASP A 193 10.04 -13.16 16.45
N LYS A 194 8.98 -12.55 16.96
CA LYS A 194 8.49 -11.25 16.50
C LYS A 194 9.32 -10.16 17.17
N ILE A 195 9.99 -9.35 16.37
CA ILE A 195 10.85 -8.27 16.84
C ILE A 195 10.46 -6.93 16.22
N ILE A 196 10.78 -5.87 16.93
CA ILE A 196 10.91 -4.53 16.37
C ILE A 196 12.36 -4.32 15.96
N VAL A 197 12.59 -3.94 14.72
CA VAL A 197 13.83 -3.30 14.29
C VAL A 197 13.60 -1.80 14.46
N TYR A 198 14.26 -1.23 15.45
CA TYR A 198 14.07 0.16 15.87
C TYR A 198 15.20 1.03 15.31
N ARG A 199 14.84 2.16 14.71
CA ARG A 199 15.77 3.19 14.27
C ARG A 199 15.38 4.51 14.94
N PRO A 200 16.24 5.08 15.81
CA PRO A 200 15.94 6.33 16.50
C PRO A 200 15.93 7.52 15.54
N GLY A 201 15.08 8.48 15.81
CA GLY A 201 15.22 9.84 15.30
C GLY A 201 16.28 10.58 16.10
N THR A 202 17.17 11.34 15.42
CA THR A 202 18.20 12.14 16.07
C THR A 202 18.24 13.55 15.51
N ASP A 203 18.68 14.52 16.31
CA ASP A 203 18.79 15.91 15.89
C ASP A 203 19.76 16.06 14.72
N ASN A 204 20.87 15.31 14.73
CA ASN A 204 21.84 15.31 13.62
C ASN A 204 21.20 14.84 12.30
N TRP A 205 20.33 13.82 12.35
CA TRP A 205 19.62 13.32 11.17
C TRP A 205 18.62 14.35 10.65
N ILE A 206 17.84 14.98 11.54
CA ILE A 206 16.88 16.04 11.19
C ILE A 206 17.61 17.23 10.57
N HIS A 207 18.77 17.62 11.16
CA HIS A 207 19.61 18.71 10.68
C HIS A 207 20.18 18.43 9.29
N ASP A 208 20.77 17.25 9.08
CA ASP A 208 21.34 16.87 7.79
C ASP A 208 20.26 16.73 6.69
N LEU A 209 19.01 16.42 7.06
CA LEU A 209 17.85 16.50 6.17
C LEU A 209 17.36 17.93 5.92
N LYS A 210 17.81 18.92 6.70
CA LYS A 210 17.33 20.31 6.73
C LYS A 210 15.86 20.45 7.13
N MET A 211 15.37 19.56 7.98
CA MET A 211 13.98 19.56 8.42
C MET A 211 13.75 20.31 9.73
N ASP A 212 14.77 20.81 10.36
CA ASP A 212 14.80 21.85 11.39
C ASP A 212 14.92 23.27 10.84
N GLN A 213 14.98 23.40 9.50
CA GLN A 213 15.20 24.65 8.76
C GLN A 213 14.12 24.89 7.69
N ILE A 214 12.93 24.33 7.88
CA ILE A 214 11.82 24.55 6.95
C ILE A 214 11.43 26.04 7.00
N VAL A 215 11.33 26.66 5.83
CA VAL A 215 10.94 28.08 5.71
C VAL A 215 9.60 28.30 6.41
N GLU A 216 9.58 29.20 7.37
CA GLU A 216 8.41 29.43 8.20
C GLU A 216 7.29 30.14 7.44
N ARG A 217 6.07 29.69 7.68
CA ARG A 217 4.81 30.35 7.40
C ARG A 217 3.84 30.02 8.53
N LYS A 218 2.72 30.70 8.62
CA LYS A 218 1.72 30.44 9.66
C LYS A 218 1.35 28.94 9.71
N GLY A 219 1.62 28.30 10.84
CA GLY A 219 1.34 26.90 11.09
C GLY A 219 2.43 25.88 10.71
N THR A 220 3.58 26.34 10.18
CA THR A 220 4.75 25.47 9.94
C THR A 220 5.33 24.98 11.25
N LYS A 221 5.58 23.66 11.34
CA LYS A 221 6.29 23.02 12.44
C LYS A 221 7.57 22.41 11.90
N GLN A 222 8.70 22.76 12.53
CA GLN A 222 9.97 22.07 12.31
C GLN A 222 9.87 20.63 12.80
N TRP A 223 10.59 19.71 12.18
CA TRP A 223 10.60 18.33 12.64
C TRP A 223 11.38 18.20 13.94
N GLN A 224 10.88 17.35 14.84
CA GLN A 224 11.51 17.05 16.12
C GLN A 224 11.99 15.61 16.13
N ALA A 225 13.23 15.33 16.54
CA ALA A 225 13.80 13.98 16.52
C ALA A 225 12.90 12.92 17.19
N ALA A 226 12.30 13.24 18.32
CA ALA A 226 11.42 12.34 19.07
C ALA A 226 10.16 11.87 18.28
N GLU A 227 9.74 12.61 17.25
CA GLU A 227 8.61 12.24 16.40
C GLU A 227 8.99 11.23 15.30
N TYR A 228 10.29 10.94 15.09
CA TYR A 228 10.84 10.14 14.00
C TYR A 228 11.57 8.89 14.49
N ASN A 229 11.07 8.32 15.56
CA ASN A 229 11.45 6.98 15.99
C ASN A 229 10.69 5.94 15.14
N PHE A 230 11.42 5.09 14.41
CA PHE A 230 10.83 4.13 13.49
C PHE A 230 10.87 2.72 14.07
N SER A 231 9.74 2.03 14.01
CA SER A 231 9.55 0.68 14.58
C SER A 231 9.07 -0.28 13.49
N PHE A 232 10.01 -0.97 12.85
CA PHE A 232 9.69 -1.95 11.81
C PHE A 232 9.40 -3.30 12.45
N GLU A 233 8.19 -3.82 12.30
CA GLU A 233 7.83 -5.16 12.75
C GLU A 233 8.41 -6.20 11.80
N ARG A 234 9.24 -7.12 12.35
CA ARG A 234 9.91 -8.18 11.60
C ARG A 234 9.80 -9.50 12.35
N VAL A 235 10.08 -10.59 11.62
CA VAL A 235 10.21 -11.93 12.20
C VAL A 235 11.62 -12.43 11.96
N ILE A 236 12.25 -12.99 12.98
CA ILE A 236 13.57 -13.62 12.84
C ILE A 236 13.43 -14.92 12.05
N THR A 237 14.16 -15.02 10.95
CA THR A 237 14.17 -16.21 10.09
C THR A 237 15.33 -17.15 10.37
N LYS A 238 16.44 -16.62 10.90
CA LYS A 238 17.67 -17.38 11.23
C LYS A 238 18.55 -16.55 12.14
N ILE A 239 19.40 -17.23 12.93
CA ILE A 239 20.49 -16.63 13.73
C ILE A 239 21.77 -17.40 13.48
N GLU A 240 22.88 -16.69 13.26
CA GLU A 240 24.22 -17.24 13.12
C GLU A 240 25.20 -16.46 14.01
N GLY A 241 25.52 -16.98 15.20
CA GLY A 241 26.23 -16.22 16.22
C GLY A 241 25.42 -14.96 16.60
N ASN A 242 26.04 -13.80 16.46
CA ASN A 242 25.35 -12.52 16.69
C ASN A 242 24.72 -11.91 15.42
N LYS A 243 24.70 -12.64 14.30
CA LYS A 243 24.05 -12.19 13.07
C LYS A 243 22.60 -12.67 13.03
N VAL A 244 21.68 -11.71 12.96
CA VAL A 244 20.22 -11.91 12.92
C VAL A 244 19.72 -11.71 11.50
N PHE A 245 18.93 -12.68 10.99
CA PHE A 245 18.27 -12.62 9.69
C PHE A 245 16.76 -12.37 9.88
N ILE A 246 16.18 -11.53 9.04
CA ILE A 246 14.78 -11.09 9.15
C ILE A 246 13.99 -11.45 7.90
N ASP A 247 12.66 -11.51 8.04
CA ASP A 247 11.70 -11.90 7.00
C ASP A 247 11.54 -10.86 5.89
N ASN A 248 11.66 -9.58 6.20
CA ASN A 248 11.51 -8.47 5.28
C ASN A 248 12.73 -7.54 5.33
N PRO A 249 13.14 -6.96 4.18
CA PRO A 249 14.37 -6.18 4.12
C PRO A 249 14.29 -4.86 4.89
N VAL A 250 15.47 -4.34 5.20
CA VAL A 250 15.66 -2.96 5.63
C VAL A 250 15.27 -2.02 4.49
N VAL A 251 14.39 -1.06 4.76
CA VAL A 251 13.90 -0.08 3.77
C VAL A 251 14.32 1.36 4.07
N MET A 252 15.09 1.56 5.12
CA MET A 252 15.76 2.81 5.46
C MET A 252 17.10 2.44 6.08
N PRO A 253 18.23 2.99 5.62
CA PRO A 253 19.53 2.59 6.15
C PRO A 253 19.64 2.92 7.64
N MET A 254 20.32 2.07 8.39
CA MET A 254 20.67 2.33 9.77
C MET A 254 22.15 2.70 9.84
N GLU A 255 22.43 3.90 10.28
CA GLU A 255 23.75 4.54 10.24
C GLU A 255 24.13 4.94 11.66
N THR A 256 25.30 4.48 12.15
CA THR A 256 25.83 4.83 13.49
C THR A 256 25.86 6.34 13.70
N LYS A 257 26.18 7.10 12.64
CA LYS A 257 26.15 8.58 12.64
C LYS A 257 24.80 9.15 13.09
N TYR A 258 23.70 8.45 12.81
CA TYR A 258 22.34 8.85 13.14
C TYR A 258 21.68 7.99 14.23
N GLY A 259 22.52 7.39 15.11
CA GLY A 259 22.04 6.58 16.23
C GLY A 259 21.94 5.08 15.95
N GLY A 260 22.32 4.62 14.75
CA GLY A 260 22.31 3.21 14.38
C GLY A 260 20.92 2.57 14.43
N GLY A 261 20.83 1.39 15.04
CA GLY A 261 19.59 0.68 15.23
C GLY A 261 19.64 -0.25 16.44
N GLU A 262 18.48 -0.72 16.85
CA GLU A 262 18.28 -1.68 17.93
C GLU A 262 17.23 -2.72 17.52
N ILE A 263 17.25 -3.87 18.19
CA ILE A 263 16.15 -4.83 18.10
C ILE A 263 15.66 -5.20 19.49
N TYR A 264 14.37 -5.52 19.59
CA TYR A 264 13.76 -6.07 20.80
C TYR A 264 12.54 -6.92 20.46
N LYS A 265 12.25 -7.93 21.29
CA LYS A 265 11.00 -8.69 21.18
C LYS A 265 9.82 -7.84 21.60
N TYR A 266 8.66 -8.07 21.00
CA TYR A 266 7.42 -7.39 21.37
C TYR A 266 6.24 -8.33 21.43
N SER A 267 5.22 -7.94 22.21
CA SER A 267 3.88 -8.49 22.15
C SER A 267 2.89 -7.42 21.66
N PHE A 268 1.78 -7.86 21.09
CA PHE A 268 0.65 -7.00 20.77
C PHE A 268 -0.65 -7.72 21.13
N ASP A 269 -0.96 -7.71 22.44
CA ASP A 269 -2.17 -8.32 22.95
C ASP A 269 -3.40 -7.57 22.43
N GLY A 270 -4.38 -8.34 21.91
CA GLY A 270 -5.60 -7.79 21.35
C GLY A 270 -5.54 -7.40 19.86
N ARG A 271 -4.38 -7.54 19.16
CA ARG A 271 -4.36 -7.47 17.70
C ARG A 271 -5.15 -8.64 17.13
N ILE A 272 -6.07 -8.37 16.22
CA ILE A 272 -6.87 -9.41 15.53
C ILE A 272 -6.19 -9.84 14.23
N SER A 273 -6.59 -11.00 13.69
CA SER A 273 -6.09 -11.54 12.42
C SER A 273 -7.18 -12.26 11.62
N ASP A 274 -6.87 -12.54 10.35
CA ASP A 274 -7.69 -13.39 9.49
C ASP A 274 -9.13 -12.88 9.32
N VAL A 275 -9.26 -11.55 9.15
CA VAL A 275 -10.54 -10.89 8.88
C VAL A 275 -10.63 -10.48 7.42
N GLY A 276 -11.78 -10.76 6.80
CA GLY A 276 -12.06 -10.42 5.41
C GLY A 276 -13.32 -9.56 5.23
N VAL A 277 -13.23 -8.61 4.30
CA VAL A 277 -14.39 -7.85 3.78
C VAL A 277 -14.39 -8.03 2.26
N GLU A 278 -15.46 -8.61 1.69
CA GLU A 278 -15.42 -9.00 0.28
C GLU A 278 -16.78 -9.02 -0.42
N ASN A 279 -16.76 -8.79 -1.74
CA ASN A 279 -17.92 -8.85 -2.62
C ASN A 279 -19.06 -7.92 -2.18
N LEU A 280 -18.76 -6.66 -1.91
CA LEU A 280 -19.70 -5.66 -1.37
C LEU A 280 -19.64 -4.35 -2.14
N TYR A 281 -20.80 -3.74 -2.31
CA TYR A 281 -20.91 -2.36 -2.77
C TYR A 281 -21.21 -1.44 -1.58
N PHE A 282 -20.47 -0.34 -1.47
CA PHE A 282 -20.60 0.67 -0.43
C PHE A 282 -21.01 2.00 -1.04
N ASP A 283 -21.93 2.69 -0.38
CA ASP A 283 -22.38 4.00 -0.79
C ASP A 283 -22.54 4.92 0.43
N SER A 284 -22.47 6.21 0.23
CA SER A 284 -22.75 7.20 1.28
C SER A 284 -23.79 8.19 0.79
N GLU A 285 -24.89 8.36 1.54
CA GLU A 285 -25.81 9.47 1.32
C GLU A 285 -25.09 10.80 1.60
N TYR A 286 -25.30 11.79 0.75
CA TYR A 286 -24.72 13.13 0.85
C TYR A 286 -25.73 14.19 0.40
N GLU A 287 -25.49 15.45 0.74
CA GLU A 287 -26.42 16.56 0.40
C GLU A 287 -25.99 17.30 -0.86
N THR A 288 -24.70 17.58 -0.99
CA THR A 288 -24.10 18.26 -2.15
C THR A 288 -22.72 17.68 -2.44
N ASP A 289 -22.16 17.92 -3.61
CA ASP A 289 -20.83 17.43 -4.03
C ASP A 289 -19.68 17.85 -3.10
N THR A 290 -19.89 18.89 -2.29
CA THR A 290 -18.90 19.43 -1.35
C THR A 290 -19.29 19.27 0.11
N SER A 291 -20.43 18.61 0.42
CA SER A 291 -20.83 18.37 1.80
C SER A 291 -19.88 17.40 2.49
N GLU A 292 -19.67 17.59 3.78
CA GLU A 292 -18.79 16.77 4.62
C GLU A 292 -19.52 16.22 5.86
N ASN A 293 -20.83 16.45 5.95
CA ASN A 293 -21.68 15.92 7.01
C ASN A 293 -22.28 14.58 6.57
N HIS A 294 -21.42 13.61 6.28
CA HIS A 294 -21.78 12.25 5.90
C HIS A 294 -20.61 11.29 6.13
N SER A 295 -20.77 10.01 5.77
CA SER A 295 -19.74 8.98 6.03
C SER A 295 -18.41 9.34 5.38
N TRP A 296 -17.33 9.20 6.17
CA TRP A 296 -15.99 9.63 5.78
C TRP A 296 -15.22 8.54 5.04
N THR A 297 -15.33 7.31 5.53
CA THR A 297 -14.58 6.15 5.01
C THR A 297 -15.51 4.96 4.82
N ALA A 298 -15.35 4.20 3.74
CA ALA A 298 -16.13 2.97 3.55
C ALA A 298 -15.62 1.83 4.44
N ILE A 299 -14.33 1.55 4.40
CA ILE A 299 -13.70 0.45 5.17
C ILE A 299 -12.44 0.94 5.84
N GLU A 300 -12.36 0.77 7.16
CA GLU A 300 -11.18 1.07 7.97
C GLU A 300 -10.66 -0.19 8.66
N PHE A 301 -9.35 -0.44 8.52
CA PHE A 301 -8.64 -1.52 9.22
C PHE A 301 -7.60 -0.94 10.17
N ASN A 302 -7.63 -1.36 11.44
CA ASN A 302 -6.67 -0.94 12.46
C ASN A 302 -6.38 -2.07 13.44
N LYS A 303 -5.16 -2.16 13.97
CA LYS A 303 -4.76 -3.17 14.97
C LYS A 303 -5.06 -4.60 14.51
N ILE A 304 -4.72 -4.88 13.26
CA ILE A 304 -4.98 -6.15 12.59
C ILE A 304 -3.74 -6.59 11.81
N GLU A 305 -3.50 -7.89 11.77
CA GLU A 305 -2.55 -8.52 10.87
C GLU A 305 -3.23 -9.60 10.01
N ASN A 306 -2.69 -9.86 8.80
CA ASN A 306 -3.17 -10.92 7.91
C ASN A 306 -4.68 -10.80 7.59
N GLY A 307 -5.10 -9.66 7.09
CA GLY A 307 -6.48 -9.44 6.64
C GLY A 307 -6.60 -9.18 5.14
N TRP A 308 -7.82 -9.12 4.65
CA TRP A 308 -8.06 -8.78 3.24
C TRP A 308 -9.33 -7.96 3.01
N ILE A 309 -9.27 -7.16 1.97
CA ILE A 309 -10.40 -6.46 1.35
C ILE A 309 -10.34 -6.81 -0.14
N ARG A 310 -11.38 -7.41 -0.70
CA ARG A 310 -11.37 -7.78 -2.12
C ARG A 310 -12.73 -7.69 -2.79
N ASN A 311 -12.71 -7.33 -4.09
CA ASN A 311 -13.92 -7.20 -4.89
C ASN A 311 -14.92 -6.30 -4.17
N VAL A 312 -14.51 -5.07 -3.85
CA VAL A 312 -15.38 -4.08 -3.25
C VAL A 312 -15.43 -2.84 -4.13
N THR A 313 -16.59 -2.25 -4.23
CA THR A 313 -16.79 -0.95 -4.87
C THR A 313 -17.33 0.01 -3.83
N ALA A 314 -16.70 1.19 -3.69
CA ALA A 314 -17.15 2.22 -2.77
C ALA A 314 -17.35 3.57 -3.51
N LYS A 315 -18.42 4.28 -3.19
CA LYS A 315 -18.82 5.50 -3.87
C LYS A 315 -19.30 6.57 -2.89
N HIS A 316 -19.02 7.83 -3.21
CA HIS A 316 -19.48 9.02 -2.49
C HIS A 316 -18.92 9.23 -1.08
N PHE A 317 -17.90 8.50 -0.64
CA PHE A 317 -17.27 8.76 0.65
C PHE A 317 -16.38 10.02 0.60
N ALA A 318 -16.33 10.76 1.72
CA ALA A 318 -15.64 12.05 1.74
C ALA A 318 -14.12 11.93 1.77
N TYR A 319 -13.60 10.92 2.47
CA TYR A 319 -12.17 10.73 2.70
C TYR A 319 -11.61 9.53 1.95
N SER A 320 -12.03 8.31 2.27
CA SER A 320 -11.37 7.10 1.72
C SER A 320 -12.37 5.96 1.47
N CYS A 321 -12.09 5.16 0.47
CA CYS A 321 -12.78 3.89 0.30
C CYS A 321 -12.15 2.80 1.15
N VAL A 322 -10.81 2.76 1.21
CA VAL A 322 -10.06 1.88 2.09
C VAL A 322 -9.02 2.70 2.84
N ASN A 323 -9.11 2.69 4.15
CA ASN A 323 -8.17 3.30 5.07
C ASN A 323 -7.50 2.23 5.93
N LEU A 324 -6.20 2.01 5.72
CA LEU A 324 -5.39 1.14 6.58
C LEU A 324 -4.62 2.03 7.56
N GLU A 325 -4.95 1.91 8.84
CA GLU A 325 -4.34 2.67 9.92
C GLU A 325 -2.97 2.11 10.33
N ASN A 326 -2.26 2.85 11.18
CA ASN A 326 -0.84 2.61 11.55
C ASN A 326 -0.53 1.17 12.00
N TRP A 327 -1.50 0.48 12.60
CA TRP A 327 -1.33 -0.87 13.15
C TRP A 327 -1.95 -1.96 12.28
N ALA A 328 -2.31 -1.64 11.03
CA ALA A 328 -2.70 -2.63 10.02
C ALA A 328 -1.45 -3.13 9.29
N ARG A 329 -1.18 -4.43 9.35
CA ARG A 329 -0.05 -5.05 8.65
C ARG A 329 -0.44 -6.31 7.90
N ASN A 330 0.29 -6.60 6.82
CA ASN A 330 0.02 -7.77 5.97
C ASN A 330 -1.44 -7.82 5.47
N ILE A 331 -1.95 -6.67 5.05
CA ILE A 331 -3.29 -6.56 4.48
C ILE A 331 -3.20 -6.59 2.95
N SER A 332 -4.06 -7.39 2.32
CA SER A 332 -4.27 -7.39 0.86
C SER A 332 -5.55 -6.64 0.51
N VAL A 333 -5.44 -5.59 -0.30
CA VAL A 333 -6.56 -4.87 -0.92
C VAL A 333 -6.53 -5.19 -2.40
N LEU A 334 -7.52 -5.97 -2.89
CA LEU A 334 -7.49 -6.56 -4.22
C LEU A 334 -8.75 -6.24 -5.03
N ASN A 335 -8.59 -5.93 -6.32
CA ASN A 335 -9.70 -5.78 -7.28
C ASN A 335 -10.80 -4.85 -6.74
N SER A 336 -10.42 -3.70 -6.21
CA SER A 336 -11.34 -2.81 -5.49
C SER A 336 -11.44 -1.45 -6.17
N ASN A 337 -12.61 -0.84 -6.09
CA ASN A 337 -12.94 0.39 -6.78
C ASN A 337 -13.33 1.51 -5.81
N CYS A 338 -12.88 2.71 -6.11
CA CYS A 338 -13.19 3.93 -5.36
C CYS A 338 -13.62 5.04 -6.32
N PHE A 339 -14.87 5.44 -6.25
CA PHE A 339 -15.42 6.34 -7.24
C PHE A 339 -16.14 7.55 -6.62
N ASP A 340 -16.03 8.68 -7.31
CA ASP A 340 -16.91 9.84 -7.16
C ASP A 340 -17.01 10.35 -5.71
N HIS A 341 -15.89 10.72 -5.12
CA HIS A 341 -15.82 11.29 -3.78
C HIS A 341 -16.68 12.55 -3.62
N LYS A 342 -17.32 12.71 -2.49
CA LYS A 342 -18.14 13.89 -2.13
C LYS A 342 -17.53 14.60 -0.93
N SER A 343 -16.84 15.70 -1.18
CA SER A 343 -16.25 16.59 -0.18
C SER A 343 -15.58 17.77 -0.88
N VAL A 344 -15.08 18.75 -0.13
CA VAL A 344 -14.20 19.78 -0.71
C VAL A 344 -12.88 19.14 -1.21
N ILE A 345 -12.33 19.72 -2.31
CA ILE A 345 -11.12 19.18 -2.97
C ILE A 345 -9.87 19.85 -2.35
N THR A 346 -9.70 19.75 -1.03
CA THR A 346 -8.55 20.34 -0.32
C THR A 346 -8.34 19.69 1.03
N GLY A 347 -7.17 19.88 1.64
CA GLY A 347 -6.83 19.32 2.93
C GLY A 347 -6.80 17.78 2.93
N GLY A 348 -7.13 17.16 4.05
CA GLY A 348 -7.13 15.71 4.22
C GLY A 348 -8.41 15.04 3.70
N ARG A 349 -8.71 15.15 2.42
CA ARG A 349 -9.91 14.61 1.78
C ARG A 349 -9.56 13.88 0.50
N ARG A 350 -10.44 12.94 0.10
CA ARG A 350 -10.37 12.19 -1.16
C ARG A 350 -9.06 11.42 -1.32
N TYR A 351 -8.69 10.67 -0.28
CA TYR A 351 -7.57 9.72 -0.27
C TYR A 351 -8.12 8.34 -0.59
N SER A 352 -8.30 8.01 -1.86
CA SER A 352 -9.09 6.86 -2.33
C SER A 352 -8.66 5.55 -1.65
N PHE A 353 -7.36 5.24 -1.67
CA PHE A 353 -6.74 4.10 -1.00
C PHE A 353 -5.59 4.62 -0.14
N ASN A 354 -5.85 4.78 1.15
CA ASN A 354 -4.89 5.32 2.11
C ASN A 354 -4.21 4.21 2.90
N ASN A 355 -2.88 4.27 3.00
CA ASN A 355 -2.08 3.32 3.76
C ASN A 355 -1.18 4.03 4.77
N ASN A 356 -1.45 3.81 6.06
CA ASN A 356 -0.59 4.22 7.17
C ASN A 356 0.13 3.02 7.82
N GLY A 357 -0.21 1.80 7.40
CA GLY A 357 0.35 0.57 7.94
C GLY A 357 1.59 0.06 7.20
N GLN A 358 2.05 -1.13 7.55
CA GLN A 358 3.24 -1.74 6.97
C GLN A 358 2.98 -3.13 6.38
N LEU A 359 3.78 -3.52 5.38
CA LEU A 359 3.69 -4.81 4.70
C LEU A 359 2.35 -5.03 3.98
N ASN A 360 1.73 -3.95 3.50
CA ASN A 360 0.42 -3.99 2.85
C ASN A 360 0.53 -4.00 1.33
N LEU A 361 -0.42 -4.66 0.68
CA LEU A 361 -0.53 -4.82 -0.77
C LEU A 361 -1.85 -4.24 -1.26
N PHE A 362 -1.77 -3.35 -2.24
CA PHE A 362 -2.91 -2.88 -3.04
C PHE A 362 -2.67 -3.33 -4.48
N MET A 363 -3.55 -4.16 -5.02
CA MET A 363 -3.39 -4.72 -6.36
C MET A 363 -4.70 -4.67 -7.16
N ASN A 364 -4.59 -4.23 -8.41
CA ASN A 364 -5.73 -4.07 -9.33
C ASN A 364 -6.83 -3.17 -8.74
N CYS A 365 -6.44 -2.07 -8.12
CA CYS A 365 -7.38 -1.09 -7.56
C CYS A 365 -7.61 0.07 -8.54
N HIS A 366 -8.85 0.56 -8.58
CA HIS A 366 -9.25 1.64 -9.50
C HIS A 366 -9.88 2.80 -8.74
N ALA A 367 -9.47 4.03 -9.06
CA ALA A 367 -10.00 5.23 -8.44
C ALA A 367 -10.47 6.26 -9.48
N THR A 368 -11.48 7.06 -9.13
CA THR A 368 -11.85 8.27 -9.86
C THR A 368 -12.21 9.41 -8.93
N ASP A 369 -11.94 10.64 -9.38
CA ASP A 369 -12.23 11.87 -8.64
C ASP A 369 -11.53 11.98 -7.27
N GLY A 370 -10.48 11.18 -7.04
CA GLY A 370 -9.66 11.29 -5.85
C GLY A 370 -8.71 12.48 -5.90
N ARG A 371 -8.25 12.90 -4.72
CA ARG A 371 -7.20 13.91 -4.62
C ARG A 371 -5.83 13.26 -4.46
N HIS A 372 -5.74 12.23 -3.66
CA HIS A 372 -4.56 11.38 -3.50
C HIS A 372 -5.00 9.91 -3.56
N ASP A 373 -4.95 9.32 -4.77
CA ASP A 373 -5.63 8.05 -5.01
C ASP A 373 -4.92 6.83 -4.39
N PHE A 374 -3.59 6.76 -4.49
CA PHE A 374 -2.75 5.72 -3.89
C PHE A 374 -1.69 6.40 -3.04
N VAL A 375 -1.94 6.47 -1.73
CA VAL A 375 -1.21 7.37 -0.85
C VAL A 375 -0.72 6.68 0.41
N THR A 376 0.47 7.10 0.88
CA THR A 376 0.93 6.81 2.23
C THR A 376 0.99 8.11 3.03
N GLY A 377 0.66 8.03 4.32
CA GLY A 377 0.65 9.17 5.23
C GLY A 377 2.04 9.52 5.79
N ALA A 378 2.09 9.96 7.04
CA ALA A 378 3.31 10.33 7.73
C ALA A 378 3.99 9.13 8.38
N ARG A 379 5.32 9.02 8.25
CA ARG A 379 6.16 8.05 8.96
C ARG A 379 5.74 6.59 8.72
N VAL A 380 5.26 6.31 7.51
CA VAL A 380 4.77 4.97 7.14
C VAL A 380 5.94 4.02 6.94
N HIS A 381 5.89 2.88 7.61
CA HIS A 381 6.91 1.84 7.55
C HIS A 381 6.65 0.89 6.36
N GLY A 382 7.68 0.63 5.57
CA GLY A 382 7.60 -0.35 4.48
C GLY A 382 8.24 -1.72 4.84
N PRO A 383 8.29 -2.60 3.84
CA PRO A 383 7.81 -2.41 2.47
C PRO A 383 6.29 -2.35 2.35
N ASN A 384 5.79 -1.57 1.37
CA ASN A 384 4.39 -1.53 0.95
C ASN A 384 4.33 -1.50 -0.59
N VAL A 385 3.24 -1.98 -1.19
CA VAL A 385 3.10 -2.06 -2.65
C VAL A 385 1.74 -1.60 -3.13
N PHE A 386 1.75 -0.74 -4.15
CA PHE A 386 0.62 -0.48 -5.03
C PHE A 386 1.01 -1.01 -6.42
N VAL A 387 0.28 -2.00 -6.95
CA VAL A 387 0.60 -2.64 -8.24
C VAL A 387 -0.62 -2.78 -9.14
N ASN A 388 -0.43 -2.53 -10.44
CA ASN A 388 -1.48 -2.59 -11.46
C ASN A 388 -2.72 -1.74 -11.09
N CYS A 389 -2.51 -0.58 -10.49
CA CYS A 389 -3.59 0.30 -10.05
C CYS A 389 -3.79 1.45 -11.05
N THR A 390 -5.04 1.93 -11.16
CA THR A 390 -5.39 3.03 -12.08
C THR A 390 -6.16 4.13 -11.38
N ALA A 391 -5.85 5.38 -11.71
CA ALA A 391 -6.60 6.55 -11.25
C ALA A 391 -6.92 7.50 -12.41
N LYS A 392 -8.15 8.02 -12.45
CA LYS A 392 -8.59 8.97 -13.48
C LYS A 392 -9.31 10.16 -12.87
N LYS A 393 -9.30 11.28 -13.58
CA LYS A 393 -9.85 12.56 -13.11
C LYS A 393 -9.26 12.95 -11.76
N THR A 394 -7.95 12.75 -11.61
CA THR A 394 -7.23 13.00 -10.35
C THR A 394 -7.08 14.50 -10.10
N HIS A 395 -7.27 14.93 -8.86
CA HIS A 395 -7.20 16.35 -8.48
C HIS A 395 -5.85 16.78 -7.92
N ALA A 396 -4.99 15.82 -7.52
CA ALA A 396 -3.63 16.09 -7.07
C ALA A 396 -2.70 14.90 -7.40
N ASP A 397 -1.83 14.50 -6.50
CA ASP A 397 -0.76 13.55 -6.77
C ASP A 397 -0.93 12.21 -6.02
N ILE A 398 -0.47 11.16 -6.67
CA ILE A 398 -0.19 9.85 -6.08
C ILE A 398 1.21 9.90 -5.46
N GLY A 399 1.43 9.11 -4.40
CA GLY A 399 2.74 9.01 -3.76
C GLY A 399 2.68 9.19 -2.24
N PRO A 400 3.83 9.20 -1.58
CA PRO A 400 3.89 9.52 -0.16
C PRO A 400 3.48 10.98 0.06
N HIS A 401 2.59 11.22 1.04
CA HIS A 401 2.02 12.57 1.16
C HIS A 401 2.92 13.52 1.96
N HIS A 402 3.50 13.08 3.08
CA HIS A 402 4.28 13.95 3.95
C HIS A 402 5.09 13.17 4.99
N ARG A 403 6.10 13.84 5.56
CA ARG A 403 6.78 13.43 6.80
C ARG A 403 7.28 12.00 6.80
N TRP A 404 8.07 11.64 5.78
CA TRP A 404 8.94 10.46 5.77
C TRP A 404 8.24 9.10 5.74
N SER A 405 7.70 8.72 4.61
CA SER A 405 7.33 7.33 4.32
C SER A 405 8.54 6.53 3.80
N MET A 406 8.63 5.24 4.09
CA MET A 406 9.80 4.43 3.77
C MET A 406 9.42 3.17 3.01
N GLY A 407 10.10 2.92 1.87
CA GLY A 407 9.99 1.65 1.14
C GLY A 407 8.60 1.38 0.57
N THR A 408 8.10 2.24 -0.32
CA THR A 408 6.86 1.97 -1.08
C THR A 408 7.19 1.75 -2.55
N LEU A 409 6.64 0.70 -3.12
CA LEU A 409 6.69 0.41 -4.56
C LEU A 409 5.37 0.84 -5.23
N TYR A 410 5.48 1.70 -6.21
CA TYR A 410 4.43 2.07 -7.17
C TYR A 410 4.76 1.37 -8.48
N ASP A 411 4.09 0.26 -8.77
CA ASP A 411 4.39 -0.66 -9.87
C ASP A 411 3.24 -0.69 -10.89
N ASN A 412 3.51 -0.36 -12.14
CA ASN A 412 2.49 -0.30 -13.19
C ASN A 412 1.29 0.60 -12.85
N ILE A 413 1.50 1.73 -12.19
CA ILE A 413 0.44 2.70 -11.96
C ILE A 413 0.11 3.43 -13.26
N VAL A 414 -1.18 3.54 -13.57
CA VAL A 414 -1.67 4.33 -14.71
C VAL A 414 -2.56 5.45 -14.22
N THR A 415 -2.21 6.71 -14.50
CA THR A 415 -3.01 7.86 -14.08
C THR A 415 -2.92 9.02 -15.07
N ASP A 416 -3.99 9.81 -15.18
CA ASP A 416 -4.01 11.11 -15.86
C ASP A 416 -3.43 12.24 -14.98
N GLY A 417 -3.06 11.94 -13.74
CA GLY A 417 -2.47 12.84 -12.76
C GLY A 417 -0.95 12.74 -12.64
N GLU A 418 -0.46 12.86 -11.43
CA GLU A 418 0.96 12.97 -11.12
C GLU A 418 1.39 11.91 -10.08
N ILE A 419 2.67 11.50 -10.15
CA ILE A 419 3.35 10.85 -9.03
C ILE A 419 4.41 11.81 -8.49
N ASN A 420 4.37 12.05 -7.17
CA ASN A 420 5.29 12.95 -6.50
C ASN A 420 6.00 12.31 -5.32
N VAL A 421 7.31 12.25 -5.41
CA VAL A 421 8.25 11.85 -4.36
C VAL A 421 9.27 12.97 -4.20
N GLN A 422 9.03 13.95 -3.33
CA GLN A 422 9.80 15.20 -3.29
C GLN A 422 9.84 15.82 -1.88
N ASP A 423 10.67 16.83 -1.71
CA ASP A 423 10.56 17.74 -0.57
C ASP A 423 9.35 18.66 -0.79
N ARG A 424 8.42 18.69 0.16
CA ARG A 424 7.25 19.57 0.18
C ARG A 424 7.44 20.79 1.10
N GLY A 425 8.57 20.90 1.80
CA GLY A 425 8.93 22.00 2.67
C GLY A 425 7.80 22.43 3.59
N ASN A 426 7.39 23.69 3.52
CA ASN A 426 6.36 24.29 4.37
C ASN A 426 4.92 24.06 3.90
N MET A 427 4.67 23.20 2.92
CA MET A 427 3.30 22.79 2.57
C MET A 427 2.60 22.18 3.79
N GLY A 428 1.29 22.36 3.89
CA GLY A 428 0.54 21.95 5.06
C GLY A 428 1.10 22.56 6.35
N SER A 429 1.47 21.74 7.30
CA SER A 429 2.07 22.14 8.58
C SER A 429 3.58 21.83 8.64
N GLY A 430 4.31 21.94 7.53
CA GLY A 430 5.72 21.53 7.43
C GLY A 430 5.84 20.06 7.00
N HIS A 431 5.36 19.75 5.77
CA HIS A 431 5.38 18.41 5.22
C HIS A 431 6.79 17.87 5.04
N GLY A 432 7.74 18.73 4.62
CA GLY A 432 9.13 18.37 4.42
C GLY A 432 9.31 17.24 3.41
N TRP A 433 10.35 16.45 3.58
CA TRP A 433 10.61 15.27 2.77
C TRP A 433 9.50 14.23 2.92
N VAL A 434 8.96 13.78 1.79
CA VAL A 434 7.87 12.78 1.81
C VAL A 434 8.36 11.37 2.09
N GLY A 435 9.66 11.07 1.82
CA GLY A 435 10.21 9.77 2.17
C GLY A 435 11.47 9.35 1.43
N THR A 436 11.89 8.12 1.71
CA THR A 436 13.05 7.44 1.13
C THR A 436 12.70 6.04 0.65
N THR A 437 13.52 5.49 -0.26
CA THR A 437 13.36 4.14 -0.81
C THR A 437 11.98 3.97 -1.48
N GLN A 438 11.49 5.05 -2.06
CA GLN A 438 10.31 5.03 -2.89
C GLN A 438 10.72 4.57 -4.30
N VAL A 439 10.02 3.59 -4.84
CA VAL A 439 10.31 3.03 -6.16
C VAL A 439 9.10 3.20 -7.07
N VAL A 440 9.26 3.97 -8.14
CA VAL A 440 8.29 4.13 -9.22
C VAL A 440 8.76 3.26 -10.38
N TRP A 441 8.03 2.19 -10.69
CA TRP A 441 8.42 1.18 -11.67
C TRP A 441 7.39 1.06 -12.79
N ASN A 442 7.82 1.28 -14.04
CA ASN A 442 7.00 1.11 -15.25
C ASN A 442 5.63 1.80 -15.22
N CYS A 443 5.53 2.95 -14.55
CA CYS A 443 4.29 3.72 -14.42
C CYS A 443 4.00 4.58 -15.66
N THR A 444 2.72 4.78 -15.96
CA THR A 444 2.26 5.71 -17.01
C THR A 444 1.47 6.84 -16.36
N VAL A 445 1.98 8.06 -16.44
CA VAL A 445 1.43 9.23 -15.74
C VAL A 445 1.49 10.47 -16.62
N ARG A 446 0.73 11.50 -16.32
CA ARG A 446 0.89 12.78 -16.99
C ARG A 446 2.28 13.37 -16.73
N ARG A 447 2.70 13.42 -15.46
CA ARG A 447 4.03 13.90 -15.06
C ARG A 447 4.44 13.34 -13.69
N ALA A 448 5.74 13.38 -13.40
CA ALA A 448 6.26 12.98 -12.10
C ALA A 448 7.43 13.87 -11.64
N ALA A 449 7.55 14.05 -10.32
CA ALA A 449 8.71 14.59 -9.66
C ALA A 449 9.24 13.56 -8.66
N VAL A 450 10.47 13.11 -8.84
CA VAL A 450 11.14 12.19 -7.91
C VAL A 450 12.49 12.79 -7.54
N GLN A 451 12.67 13.08 -6.25
CA GLN A 451 13.86 13.71 -5.66
C GLN A 451 14.46 12.81 -4.58
N ASN A 452 15.76 12.87 -4.40
CA ASN A 452 16.48 12.22 -3.32
C ASN A 452 16.58 13.15 -2.10
N PRO A 453 16.38 12.62 -0.88
CA PRO A 453 16.74 13.35 0.32
C PRO A 453 18.27 13.52 0.39
N TYR A 454 18.73 14.44 1.21
CA TYR A 454 20.16 14.71 1.36
C TYR A 454 20.91 13.54 2.00
N VAL A 455 20.24 12.75 2.81
CA VAL A 455 20.78 11.60 3.54
C VAL A 455 19.75 10.48 3.65
N SER A 456 20.20 9.29 4.03
CA SER A 456 19.37 8.11 4.36
C SER A 456 18.60 7.51 3.19
N GLY A 457 19.27 7.31 2.05
CA GLY A 457 18.82 6.50 0.93
C GLY A 457 18.39 7.27 -0.30
N ASN A 458 17.94 6.54 -1.30
CA ASN A 458 17.57 7.05 -2.61
C ASN A 458 16.11 6.73 -2.94
N ASN A 459 15.51 7.54 -3.82
CA ASN A 459 14.23 7.31 -4.47
C ASN A 459 14.46 7.01 -5.96
N TYR A 460 13.70 6.08 -6.52
CA TYR A 460 13.91 5.56 -7.85
C TYR A 460 12.71 5.81 -8.76
N CYS A 461 12.96 6.16 -10.02
CA CYS A 461 11.97 6.30 -11.08
C CYS A 461 12.47 5.57 -12.33
N ILE A 462 11.97 4.36 -12.58
CA ILE A 462 12.48 3.46 -13.62
C ILE A 462 11.37 3.12 -14.59
N GLY A 463 11.60 3.40 -15.89
CA GLY A 463 10.67 3.09 -16.96
C GLY A 463 9.38 3.92 -16.95
N LEU A 464 9.39 5.10 -16.36
CA LEU A 464 8.24 6.01 -16.36
C LEU A 464 7.90 6.44 -17.78
N LYS A 465 6.62 6.41 -18.12
CA LYS A 465 6.02 7.04 -19.30
C LYS A 465 5.29 8.29 -18.88
N GLY A 466 5.77 9.44 -19.29
CA GLY A 466 5.25 10.74 -18.91
C GLY A 466 6.32 11.82 -18.82
N GLU A 467 5.91 12.99 -18.41
CA GLU A 467 6.78 14.15 -18.24
C GLU A 467 7.54 14.09 -16.91
N LYS A 468 8.88 14.23 -16.96
CA LYS A 468 9.70 14.52 -15.78
C LYS A 468 9.60 16.01 -15.49
N ARG A 469 9.22 16.38 -14.27
CA ARG A 469 9.23 17.77 -13.81
C ARG A 469 10.18 17.97 -12.63
N PRO A 470 10.72 19.17 -12.44
CA PRO A 470 11.42 19.50 -11.20
C PRO A 470 10.44 19.43 -10.02
N GLY A 471 10.93 19.08 -8.84
CA GLY A 471 10.17 19.21 -7.60
C GLY A 471 9.85 20.68 -7.28
N VAL A 472 9.09 20.90 -6.21
CA VAL A 472 8.77 22.24 -5.72
C VAL A 472 10.04 23.05 -5.43
N PHE A 473 11.05 22.41 -4.84
CA PHE A 473 12.35 22.99 -4.60
C PHE A 473 13.33 22.46 -5.64
N LYS A 474 13.73 23.34 -6.57
CA LYS A 474 14.59 22.98 -7.72
C LYS A 474 16.04 22.69 -7.35
N ASP A 475 16.48 23.13 -6.17
CA ASP A 475 17.82 22.91 -5.61
C ASP A 475 18.00 21.56 -4.92
N ARG A 476 16.94 20.73 -4.85
CA ARG A 476 17.01 19.36 -4.34
C ARG A 476 17.56 18.42 -5.40
N PHE A 477 18.31 17.40 -4.95
CA PHE A 477 18.85 16.39 -5.86
C PHE A 477 17.70 15.61 -6.54
N ASP A 478 17.83 15.40 -7.82
CA ASP A 478 16.96 14.44 -8.52
C ASP A 478 17.08 13.06 -7.89
N GLY A 479 15.99 12.32 -7.90
CA GLY A 479 16.00 10.89 -7.66
C GLY A 479 16.79 10.13 -8.74
N VAL A 480 16.89 8.84 -8.59
CA VAL A 480 17.54 7.96 -9.56
C VAL A 480 16.58 7.70 -10.72
N TRP A 481 16.81 8.34 -11.87
CA TRP A 481 15.99 8.20 -13.06
C TRP A 481 16.62 7.29 -14.10
N GLU A 482 15.83 6.34 -14.65
CA GLU A 482 16.29 5.45 -15.73
C GLU A 482 15.15 5.13 -16.72
N GLY A 483 15.45 5.18 -18.02
CA GLY A 483 14.56 4.71 -19.08
C GLY A 483 13.25 5.49 -19.20
N GLN A 484 13.23 6.78 -18.92
CA GLN A 484 12.05 7.62 -19.12
C GLN A 484 11.58 7.56 -20.58
N ASN A 485 10.27 7.33 -20.79
CA ASN A 485 9.61 7.19 -22.09
C ASN A 485 10.23 6.09 -23.01
N LYS A 486 10.95 5.13 -22.39
CA LYS A 486 11.49 3.98 -23.10
C LYS A 486 10.57 2.78 -22.90
N GLU A 487 10.07 2.22 -23.99
CA GLU A 487 9.19 1.05 -23.97
C GLU A 487 9.96 -0.24 -23.71
N GLY A 488 9.26 -1.26 -23.17
CA GLY A 488 9.77 -2.62 -23.06
C GLY A 488 10.65 -2.90 -21.86
N LEU A 489 10.48 -2.16 -20.73
CA LEU A 489 11.14 -2.49 -19.47
C LEU A 489 10.83 -3.93 -19.03
N GLN A 490 11.89 -4.66 -18.65
CA GLN A 490 11.81 -6.00 -18.06
C GLN A 490 12.53 -6.05 -16.71
N PRO A 491 11.93 -6.66 -15.67
CA PRO A 491 10.57 -7.19 -15.66
C PRO A 491 9.50 -6.10 -15.82
N GLN A 492 8.37 -6.44 -16.44
CA GLN A 492 7.27 -5.50 -16.61
C GLN A 492 6.70 -5.02 -15.26
N SER A 493 6.52 -5.95 -14.31
CA SER A 493 6.22 -5.67 -12.91
C SER A 493 7.37 -6.16 -12.03
N LEU A 494 7.87 -5.28 -11.20
CA LEU A 494 8.91 -5.61 -10.22
C LEU A 494 8.37 -6.52 -9.14
N TYR A 495 7.20 -6.19 -8.58
CA TYR A 495 6.54 -6.98 -7.53
C TYR A 495 6.28 -8.42 -7.97
N GLU A 496 5.66 -8.61 -9.14
CA GLU A 496 5.33 -9.94 -9.65
C GLU A 496 6.59 -10.77 -9.94
N ALA A 497 7.63 -10.14 -10.48
CA ALA A 497 8.91 -10.81 -10.72
C ALA A 497 9.60 -11.23 -9.42
N GLN A 498 9.62 -10.38 -8.40
CA GLN A 498 10.15 -10.69 -7.08
C GLN A 498 9.36 -11.82 -6.41
N LEU A 499 8.03 -11.76 -6.45
CA LEU A 499 7.16 -12.81 -5.91
C LEU A 499 7.40 -14.16 -6.60
N LYS A 500 7.49 -14.16 -7.94
CA LYS A 500 7.78 -15.36 -8.73
C LYS A 500 9.15 -15.93 -8.41
N ALA A 501 10.19 -15.09 -8.33
CA ALA A 501 11.54 -15.52 -8.02
C ALA A 501 11.65 -16.12 -6.60
N ARG A 502 10.94 -15.54 -5.62
CA ARG A 502 10.86 -16.04 -4.25
C ARG A 502 10.19 -17.41 -4.18
N LYS A 503 9.00 -17.55 -4.80
CA LYS A 503 8.24 -18.82 -4.81
C LYS A 503 8.93 -19.98 -5.51
N LYS A 504 9.94 -19.72 -6.35
CA LYS A 504 10.76 -20.77 -6.96
C LYS A 504 11.86 -21.29 -6.01
N LYS A 505 12.24 -20.50 -5.00
CA LYS A 505 13.30 -20.87 -4.04
C LYS A 505 12.75 -21.55 -2.79
N SER A 506 11.43 -21.44 -2.54
CA SER A 506 10.69 -22.10 -1.47
C SER A 506 10.12 -23.44 -1.96
#